data_034f4c02af0b78620d1202052fa69b3e
#
_entry.id   034f4c02af0b78620d1202052fa69b3e
#
_cell.length_a   1.000
_cell.length_b   1.000
_cell.length_c   1.000
_cell.angle_alpha   90.00
_cell.angle_beta   90.00
_cell.angle_gamma   90.00
#
_symmetry.space_group_name_H-M   'P 1'
#
loop_
_entity.id
_entity.type
_entity.pdbx_description
1 polymer ?
#
loop_
_entity_poly.entity_id
_entity_poly.type
_entity_poly.pdbx_seq_one_letter_code
_entity_poly.pdbx_strand_id
1 'polypeptide(L)'
;EPSSVQENNELLYHSMNTFPSGSSYTEVRGGGTMRHPQNPKTKLEDNLFSMDGPAVYKIARKQIYKILLKTLRANSITKEDIDWVIPHQASGKAVEAYVSAGGFKKRQVLETISKFGNCVAASVPMTLAIALEERKIKRDDLVLLIGTGAGLSAGCTLLRY
;
A
#
# COMPACT_ATOMS: atom_id res chain seq x y z
N GLU A 1 -16.58 -9.82 9.76
CA GLU A 1 -17.99 -10.22 9.80
C GLU A 1 -18.74 -9.58 8.63
N PRO A 2 -19.75 -10.23 8.05
CA PRO A 2 -20.61 -9.58 7.07
C PRO A 2 -21.30 -8.37 7.72
N SER A 3 -21.35 -7.23 7.02
CA SER A 3 -22.08 -6.07 7.53
C SER A 3 -23.57 -6.40 7.65
N SER A 4 -24.18 -6.01 8.75
CA SER A 4 -25.64 -6.06 8.88
C SER A 4 -26.28 -4.98 8.00
N VAL A 5 -27.55 -5.12 7.65
CA VAL A 5 -28.32 -4.10 6.88
C VAL A 5 -28.32 -2.73 7.60
N GLN A 6 -28.03 -2.71 8.88
CA GLN A 6 -27.95 -1.50 9.71
C GLN A 6 -26.54 -0.89 9.79
N GLU A 7 -25.52 -1.66 9.42
CA GLU A 7 -24.13 -1.21 9.42
C GLU A 7 -23.69 -0.93 7.98
N ASN A 8 -23.67 0.28 7.55
CA ASN A 8 -23.33 0.70 6.19
C ASN A 8 -21.83 0.44 5.83
N ASN A 9 -21.27 -0.68 6.33
CA ASN A 9 -19.90 -1.10 6.04
C ASN A 9 -19.84 -1.82 4.70
N GLU A 10 -19.09 -1.30 3.75
CA GLU A 10 -19.08 -1.85 2.41
C GLU A 10 -17.68 -1.82 1.77
N LEU A 11 -17.31 -2.92 1.11
CA LEU A 11 -16.18 -2.95 0.20
C LEU A 11 -16.64 -2.44 -1.16
N LEU A 12 -16.39 -1.16 -1.45
CA LEU A 12 -16.86 -0.50 -2.68
C LEU A 12 -16.03 -0.86 -3.91
N TYR A 13 -14.71 -1.01 -3.73
CA TYR A 13 -13.81 -1.29 -4.84
C TYR A 13 -12.53 -1.96 -4.38
N HIS A 14 -12.03 -2.86 -5.20
CA HIS A 14 -10.72 -3.47 -5.02
C HIS A 14 -10.01 -3.60 -6.37
N SER A 15 -8.73 -3.32 -6.40
CA SER A 15 -7.88 -3.54 -7.57
C SER A 15 -6.46 -3.84 -7.16
N MET A 16 -5.88 -4.89 -7.74
CA MET A 16 -4.47 -5.23 -7.59
C MET A 16 -3.88 -5.62 -8.93
N ASN A 17 -2.69 -5.12 -9.23
CA ASN A 17 -1.96 -5.43 -10.46
C ASN A 17 -0.51 -5.76 -10.13
N THR A 18 0.05 -6.72 -10.85
CA THR A 18 1.46 -7.10 -10.73
C THR A 18 2.20 -6.71 -12.01
N PHE A 19 3.40 -6.18 -11.83
CA PHE A 19 4.30 -5.68 -12.89
C PHE A 19 5.61 -6.48 -12.85
N PRO A 20 5.69 -7.63 -13.55
CA PRO A 20 6.82 -8.55 -13.44
C PRO A 20 8.18 -7.96 -13.81
N SER A 21 8.20 -6.92 -14.64
CA SER A 21 9.44 -6.18 -14.97
C SER A 21 10.14 -5.55 -13.76
N GLY A 22 9.45 -5.42 -12.63
CA GLY A 22 9.99 -4.93 -11.37
C GLY A 22 10.33 -6.02 -10.35
N SER A 23 10.25 -7.29 -10.72
CA SER A 23 10.43 -8.42 -9.78
C SER A 23 11.80 -8.43 -9.09
N SER A 24 12.86 -8.10 -9.82
CA SER A 24 14.23 -8.08 -9.29
C SER A 24 14.60 -6.80 -8.52
N TYR A 25 13.70 -5.81 -8.46
CA TYR A 25 13.99 -4.58 -7.74
C TYR A 25 13.81 -4.69 -6.22
N THR A 26 13.09 -5.72 -5.77
CA THR A 26 12.90 -6.00 -4.34
C THR A 26 12.77 -7.50 -4.16
N GLU A 27 13.81 -8.14 -3.63
CA GLU A 27 13.85 -9.59 -3.53
C GLU A 27 14.74 -10.11 -2.40
N VAL A 28 14.50 -11.33 -1.98
CA VAL A 28 15.47 -12.24 -1.36
C VAL A 28 15.67 -13.37 -2.35
N ARG A 29 16.85 -13.50 -2.94
CA ARG A 29 17.14 -14.49 -4.00
C ARG A 29 17.19 -15.90 -3.48
N GLY A 30 17.66 -16.06 -2.24
CA GLY A 30 17.81 -17.35 -1.58
C GLY A 30 16.50 -17.95 -1.10
N GLY A 31 16.54 -19.21 -0.72
CA GLY A 31 15.40 -19.94 -0.14
C GLY A 31 14.46 -20.61 -1.15
N GLY A 32 14.49 -20.20 -2.43
CA GLY A 32 13.74 -20.84 -3.51
C GLY A 32 14.53 -21.88 -4.27
N THR A 33 13.92 -22.50 -5.29
CA THR A 33 14.57 -23.54 -6.11
C THR A 33 15.75 -23.02 -6.93
N MET A 34 15.71 -21.76 -7.38
CA MET A 34 16.80 -21.15 -8.17
C MET A 34 18.08 -20.96 -7.36
N ARG A 35 17.98 -20.63 -6.08
CA ARG A 35 19.08 -20.43 -5.14
C ARG A 35 18.83 -21.23 -3.87
N HIS A 36 18.66 -22.55 -4.06
CA HIS A 36 18.41 -23.46 -2.94
C HIS A 36 19.58 -23.43 -1.95
N PRO A 37 19.35 -23.46 -0.63
CA PRO A 37 20.43 -23.41 0.37
C PRO A 37 21.51 -24.49 0.20
N GLN A 38 21.13 -25.67 -0.28
CA GLN A 38 22.06 -26.79 -0.54
C GLN A 38 22.80 -26.67 -1.89
N ASN A 39 22.46 -25.69 -2.73
CA ASN A 39 23.17 -25.47 -3.98
C ASN A 39 24.53 -24.81 -3.69
N PRO A 40 25.67 -25.43 -4.09
CA PRO A 40 27.01 -24.87 -3.82
C PRO A 40 27.26 -23.48 -4.48
N LYS A 41 26.40 -23.09 -5.44
CA LYS A 41 26.45 -21.78 -6.08
C LYS A 41 25.66 -20.71 -5.32
N THR A 42 24.89 -21.08 -4.30
CA THR A 42 24.16 -20.13 -3.45
C THR A 42 25.12 -19.49 -2.48
N LYS A 43 25.16 -18.17 -2.47
CA LYS A 43 26.00 -17.38 -1.58
C LYS A 43 25.21 -16.86 -0.38
N LEU A 44 25.90 -16.45 0.68
CA LEU A 44 25.27 -15.89 1.87
C LEU A 44 24.44 -14.65 1.52
N GLU A 45 24.95 -13.81 0.62
CA GLU A 45 24.32 -12.58 0.15
C GLU A 45 23.00 -12.84 -0.55
N ASP A 46 22.81 -14.01 -1.17
CA ASP A 46 21.53 -14.39 -1.80
C ASP A 46 20.38 -14.47 -0.77
N ASN A 47 20.70 -14.69 0.51
CA ASN A 47 19.72 -14.77 1.60
C ASN A 47 19.42 -13.40 2.25
N LEU A 48 20.05 -12.34 1.77
CA LEU A 48 19.81 -10.98 2.26
C LEU A 48 18.76 -10.29 1.42
N PHE A 49 17.99 -9.42 2.07
CA PHE A 49 17.06 -8.54 1.39
C PHE A 49 17.80 -7.54 0.51
N SER A 50 17.45 -7.49 -0.76
CA SER A 50 18.01 -6.57 -1.75
C SER A 50 16.91 -5.67 -2.30
N MET A 51 17.20 -4.37 -2.45
CA MET A 51 16.25 -3.39 -2.97
C MET A 51 16.95 -2.30 -3.78
N ASP A 52 16.49 -2.11 -5.02
CA ASP A 52 16.74 -0.89 -5.78
C ASP A 52 15.64 0.13 -5.47
N GLY A 53 15.82 0.89 -4.37
CA GLY A 53 14.84 1.85 -3.90
C GLY A 53 14.41 2.89 -4.93
N PRO A 54 15.34 3.56 -5.68
CA PRO A 54 14.99 4.48 -6.75
C PRO A 54 14.15 3.88 -7.87
N ALA A 55 14.50 2.67 -8.35
CA ALA A 55 13.74 1.98 -9.39
C ALA A 55 12.33 1.59 -8.90
N VAL A 56 12.24 1.01 -7.70
CA VAL A 56 10.96 0.71 -7.04
C VAL A 56 10.09 1.95 -6.93
N TYR A 57 10.64 3.05 -6.40
CA TYR A 57 9.89 4.30 -6.22
C TYR A 57 9.34 4.85 -7.54
N LYS A 58 10.16 4.83 -8.61
CA LYS A 58 9.76 5.32 -9.94
C LYS A 58 8.56 4.54 -10.50
N ILE A 59 8.61 3.19 -10.42
CA ILE A 59 7.52 2.34 -10.91
C ILE A 59 6.30 2.46 -9.99
N ALA A 60 6.49 2.35 -8.68
CA ALA A 60 5.44 2.44 -7.69
C ALA A 60 4.62 3.72 -7.85
N ARG A 61 5.27 4.87 -7.90
CA ARG A 61 4.61 6.16 -8.09
C ARG A 61 3.72 6.20 -9.34
N LYS A 62 4.24 5.69 -10.47
CA LYS A 62 3.47 5.65 -11.74
C LYS A 62 2.25 4.74 -11.64
N GLN A 63 2.40 3.56 -11.03
CA GLN A 63 1.34 2.58 -10.97
C GLN A 63 0.27 2.94 -9.91
N ILE A 64 0.70 3.44 -8.76
CA ILE A 64 -0.20 3.96 -7.73
C ILE A 64 -1.10 5.08 -8.29
N TYR A 65 -0.52 6.03 -9.03
CA TYR A 65 -1.30 7.10 -9.64
C TYR A 65 -2.36 6.56 -10.63
N LYS A 66 -1.99 5.59 -11.46
CA LYS A 66 -2.93 4.96 -12.40
C LYS A 66 -4.07 4.22 -11.67
N ILE A 67 -3.73 3.45 -10.62
CA ILE A 67 -4.71 2.72 -9.81
C ILE A 67 -5.64 3.71 -9.11
N LEU A 68 -5.12 4.76 -8.52
CA LEU A 68 -5.92 5.82 -7.90
C LEU A 68 -6.92 6.42 -8.89
N LEU A 69 -6.48 6.87 -10.06
CA LEU A 69 -7.38 7.43 -11.07
C LEU A 69 -8.46 6.43 -11.52
N LYS A 70 -8.08 5.15 -11.68
CA LYS A 70 -9.04 4.09 -12.03
C LYS A 70 -10.08 3.91 -10.92
N THR A 71 -9.66 3.90 -9.66
CA THR A 71 -10.55 3.76 -8.49
C THR A 71 -11.55 4.91 -8.41
N LEU A 72 -11.08 6.15 -8.55
CA LEU A 72 -11.94 7.33 -8.51
C LEU A 72 -12.99 7.29 -9.62
N ARG A 73 -12.58 6.98 -10.85
CA ARG A 73 -13.49 6.87 -12.01
C ARG A 73 -14.51 5.76 -11.86
N ALA A 74 -14.08 4.58 -11.40
CA ALA A 74 -14.96 3.40 -11.26
C ALA A 74 -16.06 3.61 -10.23
N ASN A 75 -15.86 4.49 -9.26
CA ASN A 75 -16.81 4.80 -8.21
C ASN A 75 -17.50 6.16 -8.40
N SER A 76 -17.19 6.89 -9.50
CA SER A 76 -17.73 8.23 -9.77
C SER A 76 -17.49 9.23 -8.62
N ILE A 77 -16.30 9.13 -7.97
CA ILE A 77 -15.90 9.98 -6.86
C ILE A 77 -14.64 10.78 -7.20
N THR A 78 -14.39 11.80 -6.41
CA THR A 78 -13.19 12.65 -6.45
C THR A 78 -12.29 12.36 -5.25
N LYS A 79 -11.13 12.99 -5.16
CA LYS A 79 -10.24 12.86 -4.00
C LYS A 79 -10.81 13.55 -2.76
N GLU A 80 -11.62 14.56 -2.98
CA GLU A 80 -12.30 15.34 -1.97
C GLU A 80 -13.35 14.53 -1.21
N ASP A 81 -13.93 13.50 -1.87
CA ASP A 81 -14.91 12.60 -1.29
C ASP A 81 -14.27 11.53 -0.40
N ILE A 82 -12.94 11.33 -0.50
CA ILE A 82 -12.21 10.38 0.35
C ILE A 82 -11.86 11.05 1.68
N ASP A 83 -12.38 10.52 2.79
CA ASP A 83 -12.09 11.05 4.11
C ASP A 83 -10.67 10.69 4.55
N TRP A 84 -10.26 9.43 4.33
CA TRP A 84 -8.96 8.92 4.78
C TRP A 84 -8.22 8.13 3.72
N VAL A 85 -6.92 8.37 3.63
CA VAL A 85 -5.98 7.59 2.83
C VAL A 85 -5.00 6.90 3.76
N ILE A 86 -4.93 5.59 3.70
CA ILE A 86 -3.99 4.75 4.45
C ILE A 86 -3.01 4.14 3.46
N PRO A 87 -1.87 4.80 3.21
CA PRO A 87 -0.85 4.26 2.32
C PRO A 87 0.01 3.22 3.03
N HIS A 88 0.59 2.31 2.25
CA HIS A 88 1.74 1.54 2.73
C HIS A 88 2.85 2.49 3.21
N GLN A 89 3.35 2.26 4.41
CA GLN A 89 4.34 3.09 5.09
C GLN A 89 5.77 2.72 4.65
N ALA A 90 6.08 2.88 3.36
CA ALA A 90 7.37 2.50 2.79
C ALA A 90 8.51 3.42 3.24
N SER A 91 8.28 4.72 3.20
CA SER A 91 9.19 5.78 3.69
C SER A 91 8.39 7.08 3.89
N GLY A 92 8.91 8.01 4.69
CA GLY A 92 8.27 9.32 4.86
C GLY A 92 8.06 10.06 3.53
N LYS A 93 9.04 10.01 2.61
CA LYS A 93 8.91 10.57 1.26
C LYS A 93 7.80 9.90 0.44
N ALA A 94 7.65 8.58 0.57
CA ALA A 94 6.59 7.85 -0.14
C ALA A 94 5.20 8.22 0.40
N VAL A 95 5.05 8.39 1.70
CA VAL A 95 3.78 8.86 2.31
C VAL A 95 3.50 10.31 1.91
N GLU A 96 4.49 11.19 1.98
CA GLU A 96 4.34 12.60 1.58
C GLU A 96 3.97 12.75 0.09
N ALA A 97 4.34 11.80 -0.76
CA ALA A 97 3.98 11.83 -2.18
C ALA A 97 2.46 11.74 -2.43
N TYR A 98 1.67 11.19 -1.51
CA TYR A 98 0.20 11.21 -1.62
C TYR A 98 -0.36 12.62 -1.43
N VAL A 99 0.28 13.45 -0.62
CA VAL A 99 -0.06 14.86 -0.45
C VAL A 99 0.45 15.66 -1.67
N SER A 100 1.75 15.65 -1.91
CA SER A 100 2.41 16.55 -2.87
C SER A 100 2.09 16.22 -4.33
N ALA A 101 2.10 14.94 -4.71
CA ALA A 101 1.84 14.48 -6.07
C ALA A 101 0.48 13.81 -6.24
N GLY A 102 -0.04 13.19 -5.19
CA GLY A 102 -1.36 12.57 -5.14
C GLY A 102 -2.49 13.60 -5.11
N GLY A 103 -2.22 14.79 -4.58
CA GLY A 103 -3.18 15.89 -4.47
C GLY A 103 -4.20 15.70 -3.34
N PHE A 104 -3.92 14.85 -2.36
CA PHE A 104 -4.70 14.75 -1.13
C PHE A 104 -4.29 15.85 -0.15
N LYS A 105 -5.22 16.30 0.67
CA LYS A 105 -4.90 17.17 1.81
C LYS A 105 -4.12 16.40 2.86
N LYS A 106 -3.14 17.02 3.50
CA LYS A 106 -2.31 16.34 4.52
C LYS A 106 -3.14 15.68 5.63
N ARG A 107 -4.25 16.29 6.02
CA ARG A 107 -5.18 15.77 7.03
C ARG A 107 -5.86 14.45 6.63
N GLN A 108 -5.98 14.15 5.32
CA GLN A 108 -6.59 12.93 4.82
C GLN A 108 -5.61 11.74 4.83
N VAL A 109 -4.30 11.99 4.83
CA VAL A 109 -3.27 10.94 4.72
C VAL A 109 -2.79 10.56 6.12
N LEU A 110 -3.08 9.32 6.51
CA LEU A 110 -2.64 8.77 7.79
C LEU A 110 -1.18 8.30 7.70
N GLU A 111 -0.39 8.73 8.66
CA GLU A 111 1.04 8.47 8.76
C GLU A 111 1.35 7.86 10.12
N THR A 112 2.02 6.71 10.11
CA THR A 112 2.49 5.99 11.30
C THR A 112 3.97 5.63 11.22
N ILE A 113 4.60 5.89 10.08
CA ILE A 113 6.00 5.52 9.84
C ILE A 113 6.96 6.25 10.79
N SER A 114 6.66 7.46 11.22
CA SER A 114 7.47 8.21 12.19
C SER A 114 7.56 7.52 13.55
N LYS A 115 6.52 6.76 13.94
CA LYS A 115 6.44 6.04 15.21
C LYS A 115 6.95 4.61 15.11
N PHE A 116 6.63 3.90 14.02
CA PHE A 116 6.82 2.44 13.94
C PHE A 116 7.77 2.01 12.82
N GLY A 117 8.22 2.94 11.97
CA GLY A 117 9.01 2.59 10.80
C GLY A 117 8.18 1.85 9.74
N ASN A 118 8.89 1.20 8.81
CA ASN A 118 8.25 0.38 7.78
C ASN A 118 7.98 -1.04 8.31
N CYS A 119 6.73 -1.30 8.68
CA CYS A 119 6.26 -2.61 9.15
C CYS A 119 5.82 -3.55 8.01
N VAL A 120 6.37 -3.37 6.81
CA VAL A 120 6.11 -4.20 5.63
C VAL A 120 4.59 -4.36 5.40
N ALA A 121 4.10 -5.61 5.30
CA ALA A 121 2.68 -5.90 5.06
C ALA A 121 1.75 -5.42 6.20
N ALA A 122 2.26 -5.35 7.43
CA ALA A 122 1.48 -4.91 8.58
C ALA A 122 1.19 -3.40 8.59
N SER A 123 1.92 -2.59 7.82
CA SER A 123 1.81 -1.13 7.88
C SER A 123 0.40 -0.60 7.58
N VAL A 124 -0.30 -1.15 6.59
CA VAL A 124 -1.66 -0.73 6.24
C VAL A 124 -2.68 -1.15 7.30
N PRO A 125 -2.82 -2.44 7.67
CA PRO A 125 -3.79 -2.86 8.68
C PRO A 125 -3.49 -2.27 10.07
N MET A 126 -2.22 -2.10 10.44
CA MET A 126 -1.84 -1.47 11.70
C MET A 126 -2.25 0.02 11.73
N THR A 127 -2.01 0.77 10.65
CA THR A 127 -2.42 2.17 10.57
C THR A 127 -3.94 2.29 10.62
N LEU A 128 -4.68 1.38 9.97
CA LEU A 128 -6.14 1.33 10.05
C LEU A 128 -6.59 1.06 11.49
N ALA A 129 -6.04 0.04 12.15
CA ALA A 129 -6.40 -0.29 13.54
C ALA A 129 -6.16 0.88 14.50
N ILE A 130 -4.99 1.52 14.42
CA ILE A 130 -4.65 2.69 15.24
C ILE A 130 -5.65 3.84 14.99
N ALA A 131 -5.98 4.10 13.73
CA ALA A 131 -6.91 5.19 13.40
C ALA A 131 -8.34 4.92 13.91
N LEU A 132 -8.75 3.66 13.95
CA LEU A 132 -10.03 3.24 14.55
C LEU A 132 -10.00 3.38 16.08
N GLU A 133 -8.95 2.91 16.74
CA GLU A 133 -8.75 3.04 18.19
C GLU A 133 -8.73 4.51 18.63
N GLU A 134 -8.05 5.35 17.85
CA GLU A 134 -8.00 6.80 18.08
C GLU A 134 -9.31 7.54 17.68
N ARG A 135 -10.30 6.83 17.18
CA ARG A 135 -11.59 7.36 16.70
C ARG A 135 -11.45 8.45 15.64
N LYS A 136 -10.39 8.39 14.85
CA LYS A 136 -10.20 9.28 13.68
C LYS A 136 -11.16 8.90 12.57
N ILE A 137 -11.24 7.59 12.26
CA ILE A 137 -12.18 7.05 11.27
C ILE A 137 -13.52 6.83 11.97
N LYS A 138 -14.57 7.33 11.35
CA LYS A 138 -15.95 7.28 11.86
C LYS A 138 -16.81 6.45 10.90
N ARG A 139 -18.00 6.07 11.37
CA ARG A 139 -19.00 5.43 10.51
C ARG A 139 -19.32 6.33 9.31
N ASP A 140 -19.54 5.68 8.18
CA ASP A 140 -19.78 6.27 6.86
C ASP A 140 -18.56 6.93 6.19
N ASP A 141 -17.39 7.04 6.85
CA ASP A 141 -16.17 7.55 6.23
C ASP A 141 -15.73 6.67 5.04
N LEU A 142 -15.33 7.33 3.95
CA LEU A 142 -14.68 6.68 2.82
C LEU A 142 -13.18 6.55 3.07
N VAL A 143 -12.70 5.31 3.15
CA VAL A 143 -11.32 4.97 3.46
C VAL A 143 -10.66 4.31 2.26
N LEU A 144 -9.57 4.90 1.77
CA LEU A 144 -8.73 4.34 0.72
C LEU A 144 -7.49 3.69 1.31
N LEU A 145 -7.42 2.36 1.27
CA LEU A 145 -6.19 1.60 1.54
C LEU A 145 -5.42 1.46 0.24
N ILE A 146 -4.13 1.82 0.23
CA ILE A 146 -3.36 1.82 -1.02
C ILE A 146 -1.88 1.54 -0.78
N GLY A 147 -1.27 0.72 -1.62
CA GLY A 147 0.13 0.39 -1.44
C GLY A 147 0.75 -0.42 -2.56
N THR A 148 2.04 -0.70 -2.35
CA THR A 148 2.84 -1.54 -3.22
C THR A 148 3.56 -2.61 -2.41
N GLY A 149 3.89 -3.71 -3.07
CA GLY A 149 4.71 -4.79 -2.55
C GLY A 149 5.72 -5.28 -3.57
N ALA A 150 6.56 -6.21 -3.16
CA ALA A 150 7.48 -6.89 -4.06
C ALA A 150 6.73 -7.53 -5.23
N GLY A 151 7.40 -7.68 -6.36
CA GLY A 151 6.80 -8.34 -7.51
C GLY A 151 6.88 -7.61 -8.86
N LEU A 152 6.92 -6.30 -9.01
CA LEU A 152 6.30 -5.26 -8.19
C LEU A 152 4.78 -5.39 -8.26
N SER A 153 4.09 -5.43 -7.14
CA SER A 153 2.64 -5.37 -7.10
C SER A 153 2.16 -4.01 -6.55
N ALA A 154 1.03 -3.54 -7.05
CA ALA A 154 0.39 -2.34 -6.53
C ALA A 154 -1.12 -2.57 -6.45
N GLY A 155 -1.74 -2.11 -5.39
CA GLY A 155 -3.15 -2.32 -5.16
C GLY A 155 -3.80 -1.24 -4.32
N CYS A 156 -5.11 -1.20 -4.38
CA CYS A 156 -5.93 -0.37 -3.51
C CYS A 156 -7.25 -1.06 -3.19
N THR A 157 -7.82 -0.64 -2.09
CA THR A 157 -9.15 -1.00 -1.64
C THR A 157 -9.85 0.27 -1.18
N LEU A 158 -11.05 0.53 -1.71
CA LEU A 158 -11.93 1.58 -1.22
C LEU A 158 -13.04 0.92 -0.41
N LEU A 159 -13.22 1.37 0.79
CA LEU A 159 -14.26 0.88 1.68
C LEU A 159 -15.02 2.04 2.32
N ARG A 160 -16.26 1.81 2.66
CA ARG A 160 -17.06 2.61 3.59
C ARG A 160 -17.02 1.90 4.94
N TYR A 161 -16.68 2.65 5.98
CA TYR A 161 -16.55 2.08 7.33
C TYR A 161 -17.84 2.21 8.12
#